data_459b952ceb1883108f19004321a1168d
#
_entry.id   459b952ceb1883108f19004321a1168d
#
_cell.length_a   1.000
_cell.length_b   1.000
_cell.length_c   1.000
_cell.angle_alpha   90.00
_cell.angle_beta   90.00
_cell.angle_gamma   90.00
#
_symmetry.space_group_name_H-M   'P 1'
#
loop_
_entity.id
_entity.type
_entity.pdbx_description
1 polymer ?
#
loop_
_entity_poly.entity_id
_entity_poly.type
_entity_poly.pdbx_seq_one_letter_code
_entity_poly.pdbx_strand_id
1 'polypeptide(L)'
;KIENKLFLARDKMGEKPLYYGFNSNIFYFGSDLKSFYESDSFKLDVNYASLFSFLKYGFISDPDSIVKNIFKLNKSSYLELDLNYKKTKLRKYKVKNLKNYDLKNFQSEKDWLKELEILLFSSVNSQLISDVDVGTFLSGGIDSTLISTIANTISDTKINTFSIGFENPEYDESKQARKISNIIKSNHNEYILRNKDIEETIYNIANAFSEPFSDSSQIPTMILSKFSSQKNKVVLTGDGADELFGGYNRYIFVNYYSKYIKKIPFNLRKKITNILRGKGKNFVIFLFKFINVIIRDNKQTEIADRLDKFFNMIESENENQLYSFLSKNNSSYSKIINQPTKDELPFSNNQSEWPTEFMERDINNYLTNDILVKVDRSAMFSSLETRAPYLDQNLINFSNILPLNLKIKNSKKKYILSELLKKLLPSYNFNYPKKGFSIPLDHLMKNELKDFTFNLLGNDEFYKDDFLNKDEIINLFLEHQNNKKNNSHILWNLIVYFSWRQKYKI
;
A
#
# COMPACT_ATOMS: atom_id res chain seq x y z
N LYS A 1 27.99 -23.23 -10.57
CA LYS A 1 29.50 -23.29 -10.53
C LYS A 1 30.13 -23.66 -11.85
N ILE A 2 29.50 -24.52 -12.67
CA ILE A 2 30.07 -24.98 -13.94
C ILE A 2 30.29 -23.83 -14.94
N GLU A 3 29.39 -22.84 -14.97
CA GLU A 3 29.44 -21.69 -15.89
C GLU A 3 30.00 -20.40 -15.24
N ASN A 4 30.44 -20.42 -13.99
CA ASN A 4 30.84 -19.25 -13.23
C ASN A 4 29.81 -18.12 -13.27
N LYS A 5 28.53 -18.43 -13.14
CA LYS A 5 27.41 -17.52 -13.15
C LYS A 5 26.57 -17.59 -11.86
N LEU A 6 26.07 -16.45 -11.42
CA LEU A 6 25.06 -16.33 -10.38
C LEU A 6 23.76 -15.86 -11.00
N PHE A 7 22.65 -16.49 -10.64
CA PHE A 7 21.30 -16.10 -11.05
C PHE A 7 20.51 -15.68 -9.82
N LEU A 8 19.93 -14.48 -9.89
CA LEU A 8 18.98 -13.96 -8.91
C LEU A 8 17.63 -13.79 -9.60
N ALA A 9 16.55 -14.30 -9.03
CA ALA A 9 15.20 -14.17 -9.60
C ALA A 9 14.22 -13.67 -8.55
N ARG A 10 13.28 -12.81 -8.96
CA ARG A 10 12.20 -12.32 -8.10
C ARG A 10 10.86 -12.73 -8.69
N ASP A 11 9.92 -13.09 -7.83
CA ASP A 11 8.58 -13.53 -8.22
C ASP A 11 7.84 -12.50 -9.10
N LYS A 12 6.75 -12.95 -9.71
CA LYS A 12 6.02 -12.18 -10.72
C LYS A 12 5.36 -10.91 -10.22
N MET A 13 4.99 -10.86 -8.93
CA MET A 13 4.34 -9.70 -8.31
C MET A 13 5.28 -8.91 -7.40
N GLY A 14 6.47 -9.47 -7.11
CA GLY A 14 7.41 -8.88 -6.18
C GLY A 14 6.98 -9.04 -4.72
N GLU A 15 6.23 -10.13 -4.41
CA GLU A 15 5.80 -10.45 -3.05
C GLU A 15 6.99 -10.59 -2.10
N LYS A 16 8.07 -11.20 -2.60
CA LYS A 16 9.31 -11.34 -1.82
C LYS A 16 10.36 -10.35 -2.31
N PRO A 17 10.96 -9.57 -1.41
CA PRO A 17 11.98 -8.59 -1.77
C PRO A 17 13.31 -9.27 -2.12
N LEU A 18 14.07 -8.63 -3.03
CA LEU A 18 15.43 -9.05 -3.38
C LEU A 18 16.24 -7.82 -3.76
N TYR A 19 17.25 -7.50 -2.97
CA TYR A 19 18.21 -6.43 -3.19
C TYR A 19 19.48 -6.97 -3.79
N TYR A 20 20.14 -6.17 -4.65
CA TYR A 20 21.45 -6.50 -5.23
C TYR A 20 22.21 -5.25 -5.62
N GLY A 21 23.52 -5.36 -5.72
CA GLY A 21 24.37 -4.30 -6.25
C GLY A 21 25.84 -4.45 -5.88
N PHE A 22 26.65 -3.55 -6.42
CA PHE A 22 28.05 -3.45 -6.07
C PHE A 22 28.27 -2.33 -5.07
N ASN A 23 28.98 -2.62 -3.97
CA ASN A 23 29.45 -1.65 -3.01
C ASN A 23 30.92 -1.98 -2.69
N SER A 24 31.81 -1.00 -2.85
CA SER A 24 33.27 -1.20 -2.66
C SER A 24 33.83 -2.43 -3.39
N ASN A 25 33.46 -2.65 -4.66
CA ASN A 25 33.84 -3.80 -5.49
C ASN A 25 33.35 -5.19 -5.04
N ILE A 26 32.52 -5.27 -4.01
CA ILE A 26 31.88 -6.50 -3.55
C ILE A 26 30.46 -6.51 -4.07
N PHE A 27 30.00 -7.64 -4.62
CA PHE A 27 28.62 -7.83 -5.04
C PHE A 27 27.81 -8.35 -3.86
N TYR A 28 26.84 -7.55 -3.43
CA TYR A 28 25.88 -7.88 -2.37
C TYR A 28 24.55 -8.31 -2.98
N PHE A 29 23.90 -9.28 -2.38
CA PHE A 29 22.52 -9.64 -2.66
C PHE A 29 21.86 -10.26 -1.44
N GLY A 30 20.56 -10.04 -1.29
CA GLY A 30 19.79 -10.54 -0.15
C GLY A 30 18.36 -10.04 -0.16
N SER A 31 17.52 -10.65 0.64
CA SER A 31 16.12 -10.24 0.80
C SER A 31 15.94 -9.03 1.71
N ASP A 32 16.99 -8.62 2.46
CA ASP A 32 16.95 -7.53 3.43
C ASP A 32 18.28 -6.78 3.45
N LEU A 33 18.25 -5.43 3.47
CA LEU A 33 19.44 -4.59 3.52
C LEU A 33 20.19 -4.69 4.88
N LYS A 34 19.54 -5.15 5.93
CA LYS A 34 20.19 -5.35 7.25
C LYS A 34 21.42 -6.22 7.15
N SER A 35 21.35 -7.31 6.37
CA SER A 35 22.50 -8.20 6.17
C SER A 35 23.68 -7.50 5.49
N PHE A 36 23.43 -6.43 4.71
CA PHE A 36 24.49 -5.63 4.10
C PHE A 36 25.10 -4.68 5.13
N TYR A 37 24.27 -4.05 5.97
CA TYR A 37 24.72 -3.11 7.00
C TYR A 37 25.61 -3.74 8.08
N GLU A 38 25.45 -5.04 8.33
CA GLU A 38 26.30 -5.81 9.25
C GLU A 38 27.69 -6.16 8.67
N SER A 39 27.95 -5.87 7.41
CA SER A 39 29.26 -6.12 6.79
C SER A 39 30.17 -4.92 6.96
N ASP A 40 31.35 -5.09 7.58
CA ASP A 40 32.35 -4.04 7.76
C ASP A 40 32.83 -3.40 6.45
N SER A 41 32.72 -4.12 5.35
CA SER A 41 33.10 -3.65 4.01
C SER A 41 32.00 -2.83 3.33
N PHE A 42 30.78 -2.80 3.89
CA PHE A 42 29.66 -2.10 3.28
C PHE A 42 29.66 -0.62 3.67
N LYS A 43 29.72 0.24 2.67
CA LYS A 43 29.60 1.70 2.88
C LYS A 43 28.17 2.14 2.62
N LEU A 44 27.50 2.59 3.67
CA LEU A 44 26.14 3.10 3.57
C LEU A 44 26.21 4.57 3.10
N ASP A 45 25.81 4.79 1.84
CA ASP A 45 25.70 6.12 1.21
C ASP A 45 24.25 6.33 0.77
N VAL A 46 23.60 7.39 1.27
CA VAL A 46 22.18 7.65 1.04
C VAL A 46 21.93 8.08 -0.40
N ASN A 47 20.94 7.45 -1.03
CA ASN A 47 20.41 7.87 -2.32
C ASN A 47 19.34 8.97 -2.13
N TYR A 48 19.74 10.24 -2.28
CA TYR A 48 18.83 11.37 -2.07
C TYR A 48 17.67 11.44 -3.08
N ALA A 49 17.83 10.91 -4.29
CA ALA A 49 16.71 10.79 -5.24
C ALA A 49 15.64 9.82 -4.70
N SER A 50 16.08 8.70 -4.12
CA SER A 50 15.18 7.74 -3.43
C SER A 50 14.55 8.34 -2.17
N LEU A 51 15.30 9.13 -1.41
CA LEU A 51 14.78 9.86 -0.25
C LEU A 51 13.70 10.88 -0.66
N PHE A 52 13.90 11.60 -1.75
CA PHE A 52 12.88 12.49 -2.30
C PHE A 52 11.60 11.73 -2.67
N SER A 53 11.73 10.59 -3.35
CA SER A 53 10.62 9.73 -3.71
C SER A 53 9.87 9.23 -2.47
N PHE A 54 10.60 8.79 -1.44
CA PHE A 54 10.05 8.39 -0.15
C PHE A 54 9.26 9.52 0.53
N LEU A 55 9.82 10.73 0.64
CA LEU A 55 9.14 11.86 1.26
C LEU A 55 7.84 12.22 0.54
N LYS A 56 7.75 11.98 -0.75
CA LYS A 56 6.59 12.26 -1.59
C LYS A 56 5.52 11.17 -1.52
N TYR A 57 5.91 9.90 -1.61
CA TYR A 57 5.01 8.76 -1.76
C TYR A 57 4.87 7.89 -0.49
N GLY A 58 5.83 7.98 0.43
CA GLY A 58 5.88 7.14 1.63
C GLY A 58 6.64 5.82 1.46
N PHE A 59 7.12 5.53 0.26
CA PHE A 59 7.92 4.35 -0.08
C PHE A 59 8.91 4.67 -1.22
N ILE A 60 9.86 3.77 -1.43
CA ILE A 60 10.83 3.85 -2.53
C ILE A 60 10.45 2.81 -3.58
N SER A 61 10.22 3.26 -4.82
CA SER A 61 9.81 2.37 -5.92
C SER A 61 10.97 1.57 -6.49
N ASP A 62 10.70 0.35 -6.96
CA ASP A 62 11.63 -0.43 -7.77
C ASP A 62 12.06 0.37 -9.03
N PRO A 63 13.32 0.28 -9.48
CA PRO A 63 14.40 -0.57 -8.95
C PRO A 63 15.21 0.09 -7.83
N ASP A 64 14.92 1.32 -7.42
CA ASP A 64 15.75 2.07 -6.49
C ASP A 64 15.66 1.55 -5.05
N SER A 65 16.69 1.82 -4.26
CA SER A 65 16.70 1.67 -2.81
C SER A 65 17.22 2.93 -2.13
N ILE A 66 17.12 3.00 -0.81
CA ILE A 66 17.68 4.12 -0.03
C ILE A 66 19.21 4.20 -0.10
N VAL A 67 19.88 3.14 -0.53
CA VAL A 67 21.34 3.05 -0.60
C VAL A 67 21.82 3.19 -2.04
N LYS A 68 22.79 4.07 -2.29
CA LYS A 68 23.42 4.22 -3.60
C LYS A 68 24.03 2.89 -4.10
N ASN A 69 23.88 2.62 -5.40
CA ASN A 69 24.40 1.44 -6.08
C ASN A 69 23.85 0.10 -5.59
N ILE A 70 22.85 0.12 -4.72
CA ILE A 70 22.05 -1.05 -4.34
C ILE A 70 20.64 -0.88 -4.91
N PHE A 71 20.18 -1.90 -5.59
CA PHE A 71 18.92 -1.89 -6.33
C PHE A 71 17.98 -3.00 -5.83
N LYS A 72 16.68 -2.79 -5.94
CA LYS A 72 15.68 -3.85 -5.85
C LYS A 72 15.58 -4.55 -7.19
N LEU A 73 15.64 -5.87 -7.20
CA LEU A 73 15.36 -6.61 -8.42
C LEU A 73 13.89 -6.43 -8.79
N ASN A 74 13.64 -5.97 -10.01
CA ASN A 74 12.27 -5.76 -10.49
C ASN A 74 11.47 -7.07 -10.45
N LYS A 75 10.17 -6.96 -10.15
CA LYS A 75 9.26 -8.10 -10.26
C LYS A 75 9.30 -8.74 -11.65
N SER A 76 8.98 -10.03 -11.74
CA SER A 76 9.05 -10.81 -13.00
C SER A 76 10.40 -10.74 -13.71
N SER A 77 11.50 -10.62 -12.97
CA SER A 77 12.83 -10.46 -13.55
C SER A 77 13.85 -11.39 -12.90
N TYR A 78 14.88 -11.68 -13.66
CA TYR A 78 16.08 -12.31 -13.14
C TYR A 78 17.33 -11.55 -13.58
N LEU A 79 18.33 -11.59 -12.73
CA LEU A 79 19.66 -11.07 -12.96
C LEU A 79 20.63 -12.22 -13.17
N GLU A 80 21.41 -12.16 -14.22
CA GLU A 80 22.59 -13.02 -14.47
C GLU A 80 23.83 -12.19 -14.16
N LEU A 81 24.66 -12.64 -13.23
CA LEU A 81 25.98 -12.10 -12.95
C LEU A 81 27.05 -13.08 -13.45
N ASP A 82 27.91 -12.63 -14.37
CA ASP A 82 29.12 -13.33 -14.76
C ASP A 82 30.21 -13.05 -13.70
N LEU A 83 30.63 -14.10 -13.01
CA LEU A 83 31.59 -13.99 -11.92
C LEU A 83 33.03 -13.69 -12.40
N ASN A 84 33.36 -14.02 -13.64
CA ASN A 84 34.68 -13.75 -14.22
C ASN A 84 34.85 -12.26 -14.58
N TYR A 85 33.80 -11.72 -15.19
CA TYR A 85 33.83 -10.34 -15.72
C TYR A 85 33.14 -9.31 -14.83
N LYS A 86 32.49 -9.75 -13.74
CA LYS A 86 31.66 -8.91 -12.85
C LYS A 86 30.60 -8.09 -13.60
N LYS A 87 30.06 -8.65 -14.69
CA LYS A 87 29.02 -8.02 -15.52
C LYS A 87 27.64 -8.58 -15.18
N THR A 88 26.68 -7.68 -14.99
CA THR A 88 25.29 -8.04 -14.74
C THR A 88 24.45 -7.91 -16.01
N LYS A 89 23.49 -8.82 -16.18
CA LYS A 89 22.50 -8.77 -17.25
C LYS A 89 21.11 -8.99 -16.67
N LEU A 90 20.31 -7.94 -16.70
CA LEU A 90 18.92 -7.99 -16.24
C LEU A 90 17.99 -8.44 -17.36
N ARG A 91 17.10 -9.38 -17.08
CA ARG A 91 16.10 -9.87 -18.03
C ARG A 91 14.74 -9.99 -17.35
N LYS A 92 13.69 -9.64 -18.08
CA LYS A 92 12.31 -9.99 -17.69
C LYS A 92 11.97 -11.39 -18.18
N TYR A 93 11.35 -12.19 -17.33
CA TYR A 93 10.76 -13.45 -17.77
C TYR A 93 9.25 -13.28 -17.94
N LYS A 94 8.71 -13.98 -18.94
CA LYS A 94 7.25 -14.04 -19.12
C LYS A 94 6.74 -15.29 -18.42
N VAL A 95 5.81 -15.10 -17.49
CA VAL A 95 5.06 -16.23 -16.96
C VAL A 95 4.11 -16.71 -18.04
N LYS A 96 4.21 -18.00 -18.40
CA LYS A 96 3.31 -18.60 -19.38
C LYS A 96 1.88 -18.52 -18.88
N ASN A 97 0.98 -18.01 -19.69
CA ASN A 97 -0.44 -18.06 -19.38
C ASN A 97 -0.86 -19.55 -19.31
N LEU A 98 -1.26 -19.99 -18.12
CA LEU A 98 -1.68 -21.36 -17.90
C LEU A 98 -3.06 -21.63 -18.50
N LYS A 99 -3.90 -20.60 -18.60
CA LYS A 99 -5.25 -20.69 -19.14
C LYS A 99 -5.47 -19.62 -20.21
N ASN A 100 -5.78 -20.06 -21.43
CA ASN A 100 -6.25 -19.17 -22.48
C ASN A 100 -7.76 -19.05 -22.38
N TYR A 101 -8.24 -17.82 -22.19
CA TYR A 101 -9.66 -17.54 -22.12
C TYR A 101 -10.23 -17.26 -23.53
N ASP A 102 -11.20 -18.06 -23.96
CA ASP A 102 -12.04 -17.69 -25.08
C ASP A 102 -13.19 -16.82 -24.55
N LEU A 103 -13.17 -15.53 -24.92
CA LEU A 103 -14.18 -14.57 -24.47
C LEU A 103 -15.61 -14.93 -24.93
N LYS A 104 -15.77 -15.78 -25.93
CA LYS A 104 -17.08 -16.30 -26.35
C LYS A 104 -17.77 -17.13 -25.28
N ASN A 105 -17.00 -17.68 -24.31
CA ASN A 105 -17.54 -18.45 -23.21
C ASN A 105 -18.14 -17.58 -22.08
N PHE A 106 -17.97 -16.25 -22.16
CA PHE A 106 -18.46 -15.30 -21.15
C PHE A 106 -19.59 -14.43 -21.70
N GLN A 107 -20.76 -15.02 -21.90
CA GLN A 107 -21.92 -14.34 -22.45
C GLN A 107 -22.76 -13.62 -21.39
N SER A 108 -22.63 -14.00 -20.11
CA SER A 108 -23.40 -13.46 -19.01
C SER A 108 -22.54 -13.16 -17.78
N GLU A 109 -23.05 -12.31 -16.89
CA GLU A 109 -22.42 -12.05 -15.58
C GLU A 109 -22.26 -13.34 -14.74
N LYS A 110 -23.16 -14.31 -14.93
CA LYS A 110 -23.10 -15.62 -14.26
C LYS A 110 -21.87 -16.43 -14.69
N ASP A 111 -21.47 -16.36 -15.94
CA ASP A 111 -20.30 -17.08 -16.45
C ASP A 111 -19.01 -16.54 -15.82
N TRP A 112 -18.89 -15.19 -15.77
CA TRP A 112 -17.78 -14.53 -15.09
C TRP A 112 -17.72 -14.88 -13.60
N LEU A 113 -18.87 -14.90 -12.92
CA LEU A 113 -18.97 -15.23 -11.51
C LEU A 113 -18.57 -16.68 -11.22
N LYS A 114 -19.01 -17.62 -12.07
CA LYS A 114 -18.64 -19.04 -11.95
C LYS A 114 -17.15 -19.26 -12.15
N GLU A 115 -16.55 -18.62 -13.14
CA GLU A 115 -15.10 -18.72 -13.38
C GLU A 115 -14.30 -18.13 -12.20
N LEU A 116 -14.70 -16.96 -11.70
CA LEU A 116 -14.07 -16.34 -10.54
C LEU A 116 -14.11 -17.27 -9.31
N GLU A 117 -15.23 -17.91 -9.06
CA GLU A 117 -15.39 -18.87 -7.96
C GLU A 117 -14.39 -20.02 -8.10
N ILE A 118 -14.34 -20.65 -9.29
CA ILE A 118 -13.40 -21.75 -9.56
C ILE A 118 -11.96 -21.32 -9.32
N LEU A 119 -11.59 -20.15 -9.80
CA LEU A 119 -10.21 -19.64 -9.68
C LEU A 119 -9.85 -19.32 -8.23
N LEU A 120 -10.76 -18.68 -7.47
CA LEU A 120 -10.51 -18.36 -6.07
C LEU A 120 -10.41 -19.63 -5.21
N PHE A 121 -11.31 -20.60 -5.41
CA PHE A 121 -11.23 -21.89 -4.71
C PHE A 121 -9.92 -22.62 -5.03
N SER A 122 -9.52 -22.65 -6.30
CA SER A 122 -8.25 -23.25 -6.73
C SER A 122 -7.05 -22.57 -6.11
N SER A 123 -7.03 -21.24 -6.12
CA SER A 123 -5.93 -20.44 -5.55
C SER A 123 -5.82 -20.64 -4.04
N VAL A 124 -6.91 -20.52 -3.31
CA VAL A 124 -6.90 -20.73 -1.85
C VAL A 124 -6.47 -22.15 -1.52
N ASN A 125 -7.01 -23.16 -2.22
CA ASN A 125 -6.63 -24.56 -2.01
C ASN A 125 -5.13 -24.80 -2.21
N SER A 126 -4.54 -24.25 -3.26
CA SER A 126 -3.10 -24.36 -3.51
C SER A 126 -2.24 -23.69 -2.43
N GLN A 127 -2.72 -22.61 -1.84
CA GLN A 127 -2.00 -21.86 -0.81
C GLN A 127 -2.25 -22.37 0.62
N LEU A 128 -3.18 -23.30 0.82
CA LEU A 128 -3.35 -24.04 2.06
C LEU A 128 -2.38 -25.21 2.19
N ILE A 129 -1.71 -25.62 1.11
CA ILE A 129 -0.69 -26.68 1.14
C ILE A 129 0.50 -26.19 1.99
N SER A 130 0.70 -26.81 3.15
CA SER A 130 1.72 -26.42 4.11
C SER A 130 2.00 -27.57 5.08
N ASP A 131 3.24 -27.63 5.62
CA ASP A 131 3.62 -28.55 6.69
C ASP A 131 3.14 -28.11 8.08
N VAL A 132 2.54 -26.92 8.16
CA VAL A 132 2.03 -26.30 9.40
C VAL A 132 0.62 -25.77 9.18
N ASP A 133 -0.12 -25.55 10.27
CA ASP A 133 -1.46 -24.99 10.20
C ASP A 133 -1.47 -23.59 9.57
N VAL A 134 -2.37 -23.39 8.62
CA VAL A 134 -2.56 -22.11 7.93
C VAL A 134 -3.75 -21.37 8.53
N GLY A 135 -3.54 -20.12 8.92
CA GLY A 135 -4.62 -19.22 9.38
C GLY A 135 -5.02 -18.19 8.30
N THR A 136 -5.91 -17.27 8.65
CA THR A 136 -6.28 -16.15 7.77
C THR A 136 -6.40 -14.85 8.54
N PHE A 137 -6.02 -13.71 7.92
CA PHE A 137 -6.39 -12.39 8.42
C PHE A 137 -7.84 -12.08 8.04
N LEU A 138 -8.64 -11.65 9.01
CA LEU A 138 -10.05 -11.33 8.85
C LEU A 138 -10.36 -9.93 9.36
N SER A 139 -10.55 -8.97 8.46
CA SER A 139 -10.91 -7.58 8.80
C SER A 139 -12.41 -7.30 8.73
N GLY A 140 -13.21 -8.23 8.21
CA GLY A 140 -14.63 -7.99 7.90
C GLY A 140 -14.88 -7.31 6.55
N GLY A 141 -13.84 -6.97 5.80
CA GLY A 141 -13.94 -6.52 4.41
C GLY A 141 -14.23 -7.67 3.44
N ILE A 142 -14.68 -7.35 2.22
CA ILE A 142 -15.04 -8.35 1.19
C ILE A 142 -13.91 -9.33 0.94
N ASP A 143 -12.68 -8.83 0.79
CA ASP A 143 -11.52 -9.61 0.36
C ASP A 143 -11.12 -10.67 1.38
N SER A 144 -10.85 -10.24 2.61
CA SER A 144 -10.47 -11.13 3.71
C SER A 144 -11.59 -12.09 4.07
N THR A 145 -12.86 -11.65 3.95
CA THR A 145 -14.01 -12.50 4.19
C THR A 145 -14.14 -13.61 3.15
N LEU A 146 -13.94 -13.31 1.86
CA LEU A 146 -13.94 -14.32 0.80
C LEU A 146 -12.85 -15.37 1.03
N ILE A 147 -11.61 -14.94 1.27
CA ILE A 147 -10.49 -15.84 1.53
C ILE A 147 -10.76 -16.70 2.76
N SER A 148 -11.17 -16.10 3.88
CA SER A 148 -11.46 -16.86 5.11
C SER A 148 -12.63 -17.82 4.96
N THR A 149 -13.67 -17.43 4.23
CA THR A 149 -14.82 -18.29 3.95
C THR A 149 -14.43 -19.50 3.13
N ILE A 150 -13.73 -19.28 2.00
CA ILE A 150 -13.28 -20.35 1.11
C ILE A 150 -12.31 -21.28 1.86
N ALA A 151 -11.32 -20.71 2.53
CA ALA A 151 -10.33 -21.47 3.28
C ALA A 151 -10.98 -22.35 4.35
N ASN A 152 -11.95 -21.83 5.12
CA ASN A 152 -12.65 -22.60 6.13
C ASN A 152 -13.63 -23.64 5.53
N THR A 153 -14.09 -23.43 4.29
CA THR A 153 -14.97 -24.38 3.59
C THR A 153 -14.23 -25.62 3.08
N ILE A 154 -12.97 -25.43 2.62
CA ILE A 154 -12.18 -26.52 2.01
C ILE A 154 -11.23 -27.20 3.00
N SER A 155 -11.04 -26.64 4.19
CA SER A 155 -10.20 -27.25 5.22
C SER A 155 -10.97 -28.29 6.02
N ASP A 156 -10.31 -29.41 6.34
CA ASP A 156 -10.88 -30.49 7.18
C ASP A 156 -11.09 -30.05 8.63
N THR A 157 -10.32 -29.06 9.09
CA THR A 157 -10.39 -28.50 10.43
C THR A 157 -10.77 -27.03 10.40
N LYS A 158 -11.31 -26.52 11.52
CA LYS A 158 -11.62 -25.09 11.65
C LYS A 158 -10.36 -24.25 11.54
N ILE A 159 -10.38 -23.30 10.63
CA ILE A 159 -9.26 -22.37 10.43
C ILE A 159 -9.20 -21.34 11.55
N ASN A 160 -7.98 -20.98 11.98
CA ASN A 160 -7.72 -19.82 12.82
C ASN A 160 -7.90 -18.55 12.00
N THR A 161 -8.77 -17.65 12.44
CA THR A 161 -8.90 -16.31 11.88
C THR A 161 -8.37 -15.28 12.87
N PHE A 162 -7.68 -14.26 12.37
CA PHE A 162 -7.05 -13.22 13.20
C PHE A 162 -7.54 -11.84 12.82
N SER A 163 -7.88 -11.03 13.82
CA SER A 163 -8.25 -9.62 13.62
C SER A 163 -7.65 -8.72 14.68
N ILE A 164 -7.53 -7.44 14.34
CA ILE A 164 -7.23 -6.36 15.28
C ILE A 164 -8.48 -5.50 15.46
N GLY A 165 -8.80 -5.18 16.71
CA GLY A 165 -9.69 -4.12 17.10
C GLY A 165 -8.94 -2.93 17.68
N PHE A 166 -9.64 -1.82 17.87
CA PHE A 166 -9.15 -0.61 18.50
C PHE A 166 -10.01 -0.27 19.71
N GLU A 167 -9.39 0.26 20.78
CA GLU A 167 -10.15 0.77 21.94
C GLU A 167 -11.11 1.88 21.51
N ASN A 168 -10.70 2.73 20.55
CA ASN A 168 -11.59 3.74 20.00
C ASN A 168 -12.59 3.14 19.00
N PRO A 169 -13.91 3.16 19.28
CA PRO A 169 -14.93 2.58 18.41
C PRO A 169 -14.99 3.17 17.00
N GLU A 170 -14.44 4.39 16.80
CA GLU A 170 -14.40 5.03 15.47
C GLU A 170 -13.47 4.30 14.50
N TYR A 171 -12.46 3.59 15.00
CA TYR A 171 -11.49 2.83 14.21
C TYR A 171 -11.70 1.31 14.29
N ASP A 172 -12.61 0.84 15.16
CA ASP A 172 -12.81 -0.58 15.44
C ASP A 172 -13.64 -1.28 14.36
N GLU A 173 -13.05 -2.26 13.66
CA GLU A 173 -13.70 -3.17 12.72
C GLU A 173 -13.83 -4.60 13.29
N SER A 174 -13.32 -4.87 14.49
CA SER A 174 -13.27 -6.23 15.07
C SER A 174 -14.65 -6.84 15.25
N LYS A 175 -15.65 -6.03 15.61
CA LYS A 175 -17.05 -6.48 15.75
C LYS A 175 -17.58 -7.14 14.47
N GLN A 176 -17.13 -6.63 13.31
CA GLN A 176 -17.53 -7.14 12.02
C GLN A 176 -16.84 -8.47 11.73
N ALA A 177 -15.51 -8.53 11.97
CA ALA A 177 -14.74 -9.77 11.84
C ALA A 177 -15.31 -10.88 12.73
N ARG A 178 -15.67 -10.57 13.97
CA ARG A 178 -16.28 -11.50 14.91
C ARG A 178 -17.64 -12.04 14.42
N LYS A 179 -18.51 -11.19 13.85
CA LYS A 179 -19.77 -11.63 13.26
C LYS A 179 -19.55 -12.60 12.11
N ILE A 180 -18.60 -12.31 11.23
CA ILE A 180 -18.27 -13.18 10.10
C ILE A 180 -17.71 -14.50 10.61
N SER A 181 -16.76 -14.48 11.54
CA SER A 181 -16.17 -15.69 12.10
C SER A 181 -17.20 -16.62 12.72
N ASN A 182 -18.23 -16.07 13.38
CA ASN A 182 -19.35 -16.85 13.92
C ASN A 182 -20.19 -17.51 12.81
N ILE A 183 -20.42 -16.80 11.69
CA ILE A 183 -21.16 -17.34 10.53
C ILE A 183 -20.40 -18.49 9.89
N ILE A 184 -19.09 -18.27 9.61
CA ILE A 184 -18.25 -19.31 8.98
C ILE A 184 -17.76 -20.37 9.99
N LYS A 185 -18.03 -20.18 11.30
CA LYS A 185 -17.65 -21.08 12.39
C LYS A 185 -16.14 -21.32 12.51
N SER A 186 -15.32 -20.31 12.22
CA SER A 186 -13.86 -20.36 12.38
C SER A 186 -13.41 -20.19 13.85
N ASN A 187 -12.16 -20.54 14.15
CA ASN A 187 -11.53 -20.25 15.44
C ASN A 187 -11.04 -18.81 15.44
N HIS A 188 -11.87 -17.89 15.95
CA HIS A 188 -11.55 -16.47 15.90
C HIS A 188 -10.62 -16.02 17.02
N ASN A 189 -9.58 -15.31 16.66
CA ASN A 189 -8.60 -14.71 17.56
C ASN A 189 -8.57 -13.19 17.31
N GLU A 190 -8.84 -12.42 18.35
CA GLU A 190 -8.96 -10.97 18.27
C GLU A 190 -7.99 -10.32 19.27
N TYR A 191 -7.28 -9.30 18.82
CA TYR A 191 -6.41 -8.47 19.66
C TYR A 191 -6.92 -7.03 19.64
N ILE A 192 -7.17 -6.45 20.81
CA ILE A 192 -7.56 -5.04 20.95
C ILE A 192 -6.29 -4.21 21.17
N LEU A 193 -6.03 -3.34 20.23
CA LEU A 193 -4.84 -2.53 20.13
C LEU A 193 -4.93 -1.33 21.08
N ARG A 194 -3.90 -1.15 21.93
CA ARG A 194 -3.77 -0.07 22.91
C ARG A 194 -2.72 0.93 22.46
N ASN A 195 -2.80 2.17 22.94
CA ASN A 195 -1.81 3.22 22.61
C ASN A 195 -0.38 2.78 22.94
N LYS A 196 -0.15 2.08 24.06
CA LYS A 196 1.15 1.54 24.41
C LYS A 196 1.72 0.58 23.37
N ASP A 197 0.89 -0.28 22.78
CA ASP A 197 1.30 -1.23 21.74
C ASP A 197 1.75 -0.47 20.47
N ILE A 198 1.08 0.65 20.16
CA ILE A 198 1.46 1.54 19.06
C ILE A 198 2.83 2.17 19.30
N GLU A 199 3.04 2.77 20.48
CA GLU A 199 4.31 3.41 20.85
C GLU A 199 5.48 2.42 20.78
N GLU A 200 5.36 1.26 21.42
CA GLU A 200 6.38 0.20 21.39
C GLU A 200 6.70 -0.24 19.97
N THR A 201 5.68 -0.30 19.08
CA THR A 201 5.87 -0.69 17.69
C THR A 201 6.58 0.39 16.90
N ILE A 202 6.29 1.67 17.14
CA ILE A 202 6.96 2.81 16.48
C ILE A 202 8.47 2.78 16.72
N TYR A 203 8.91 2.54 17.95
CA TYR A 203 10.36 2.39 18.28
C TYR A 203 11.01 1.20 17.55
N ASN A 204 10.23 0.22 17.11
CA ASN A 204 10.72 -0.96 16.41
C ASN A 204 10.60 -0.89 14.86
N ILE A 205 10.06 0.19 14.29
CA ILE A 205 9.88 0.30 12.84
C ILE A 205 11.18 0.11 12.08
N ALA A 206 12.25 0.80 12.47
CA ALA A 206 13.57 0.68 11.85
C ALA A 206 14.20 -0.72 12.03
N ASN A 207 13.70 -1.54 12.96
CA ASN A 207 14.07 -2.94 13.10
C ASN A 207 13.31 -3.84 12.14
N ALA A 208 12.08 -3.51 11.78
CA ALA A 208 11.26 -4.28 10.85
C ALA A 208 11.56 -3.94 9.37
N PHE A 209 11.77 -2.65 9.09
CA PHE A 209 12.01 -2.14 7.75
C PHE A 209 13.45 -1.64 7.61
N SER A 210 14.22 -2.26 6.72
CA SER A 210 15.63 -1.93 6.52
C SER A 210 15.89 -0.68 5.65
N GLU A 211 14.86 -0.12 5.10
CA GLU A 211 14.84 1.20 4.44
C GLU A 211 13.58 1.97 4.89
N PRO A 212 13.56 3.31 4.75
CA PRO A 212 12.39 4.10 5.14
C PRO A 212 11.11 3.66 4.42
N PHE A 213 10.06 3.40 5.21
CA PHE A 213 8.74 2.98 4.74
C PHE A 213 7.67 3.53 5.69
N SER A 214 6.68 4.31 5.20
CA SER A 214 5.82 5.14 6.04
C SER A 214 4.30 4.96 5.85
N ASP A 215 3.84 3.85 5.28
CA ASP A 215 2.40 3.53 5.36
C ASP A 215 2.02 3.32 6.83
N SER A 216 1.12 4.16 7.36
CA SER A 216 0.71 4.12 8.77
C SER A 216 0.06 2.80 9.19
N SER A 217 -0.46 2.03 8.24
CA SER A 217 -1.01 0.70 8.50
C SER A 217 0.07 -0.37 8.76
N GLN A 218 1.36 -0.05 8.58
CA GLN A 218 2.47 -0.94 8.98
C GLN A 218 2.40 -1.29 10.47
N ILE A 219 2.01 -0.34 11.33
CA ILE A 219 1.95 -0.56 12.78
C ILE A 219 0.92 -1.63 13.16
N PRO A 220 -0.37 -1.48 12.83
CA PRO A 220 -1.33 -2.54 13.12
C PRO A 220 -1.02 -3.84 12.38
N THR A 221 -0.37 -3.80 11.20
CA THR A 221 0.07 -5.01 10.50
C THR A 221 1.18 -5.74 11.26
N MET A 222 2.18 -5.01 11.82
CA MET A 222 3.23 -5.59 12.67
C MET A 222 2.64 -6.24 13.94
N ILE A 223 1.69 -5.57 14.60
CA ILE A 223 1.05 -6.08 15.81
C ILE A 223 0.19 -7.31 15.49
N LEU A 224 -0.61 -7.27 14.41
CA LEU A 224 -1.40 -8.41 13.95
C LEU A 224 -0.51 -9.60 13.62
N SER A 225 0.60 -9.37 12.94
CA SER A 225 1.57 -10.42 12.59
C SER A 225 2.20 -11.04 13.82
N LYS A 226 2.63 -10.22 14.80
CA LYS A 226 3.17 -10.69 16.08
C LYS A 226 2.14 -11.52 16.87
N PHE A 227 0.89 -11.07 16.92
CA PHE A 227 -0.18 -11.79 17.58
C PHE A 227 -0.48 -13.14 16.90
N SER A 228 -0.57 -13.13 15.57
CA SER A 228 -0.90 -14.33 14.79
C SER A 228 0.22 -15.37 14.81
N SER A 229 1.50 -14.93 14.84
CA SER A 229 2.67 -15.82 14.85
C SER A 229 2.78 -16.71 16.10
N GLN A 230 2.04 -16.36 17.15
CA GLN A 230 1.97 -17.16 18.38
C GLN A 230 1.18 -18.48 18.17
N LYS A 231 0.29 -18.51 17.19
CA LYS A 231 -0.56 -19.69 16.90
C LYS A 231 -0.29 -20.31 15.53
N ASN A 232 -0.02 -19.51 14.53
CA ASN A 232 0.22 -19.96 13.16
C ASN A 232 1.56 -19.45 12.64
N LYS A 233 2.20 -20.22 11.75
CA LYS A 233 3.40 -19.80 11.03
C LYS A 233 3.11 -19.31 9.62
N VAL A 234 1.91 -19.60 9.12
CA VAL A 234 1.44 -19.19 7.81
C VAL A 234 0.04 -18.62 7.93
N VAL A 235 -0.24 -17.50 7.24
CA VAL A 235 -1.58 -16.90 7.14
C VAL A 235 -1.88 -16.47 5.71
N LEU A 236 -3.16 -16.62 5.30
CA LEU A 236 -3.64 -16.07 4.04
C LEU A 236 -4.15 -14.65 4.26
N THR A 237 -3.93 -13.79 3.26
CA THR A 237 -4.33 -12.39 3.26
C THR A 237 -5.23 -12.05 2.08
N GLY A 238 -5.92 -10.91 2.16
CA GLY A 238 -6.77 -10.39 1.08
C GLY A 238 -6.06 -9.42 0.13
N ASP A 239 -4.73 -9.31 0.19
CA ASP A 239 -3.96 -8.33 -0.57
C ASP A 239 -4.02 -8.60 -2.08
N GLY A 240 -3.99 -7.51 -2.87
CA GLY A 240 -4.12 -7.54 -4.33
C GLY A 240 -5.57 -7.44 -4.84
N ALA A 241 -6.58 -7.69 -4.00
CA ALA A 241 -7.97 -7.61 -4.43
C ALA A 241 -8.41 -6.20 -4.83
N ASP A 242 -7.93 -5.17 -4.12
CA ASP A 242 -8.27 -3.77 -4.40
C ASP A 242 -7.76 -3.35 -5.79
N GLU A 243 -6.55 -3.70 -6.15
CA GLU A 243 -5.91 -3.36 -7.40
C GLU A 243 -6.47 -4.15 -8.57
N LEU A 244 -6.71 -5.45 -8.39
CA LEU A 244 -7.19 -6.32 -9.46
C LEU A 244 -8.68 -6.13 -9.77
N PHE A 245 -9.51 -5.86 -8.75
CA PHE A 245 -10.97 -5.80 -8.86
C PHE A 245 -11.58 -4.43 -8.58
N GLY A 246 -10.78 -3.36 -8.57
CA GLY A 246 -11.27 -1.99 -8.53
C GLY A 246 -11.80 -1.55 -7.15
N GLY A 247 -11.04 -1.77 -6.08
CA GLY A 247 -11.48 -1.50 -4.71
C GLY A 247 -11.26 -0.07 -4.21
N TYR A 248 -10.42 0.75 -4.86
CA TYR A 248 -10.11 2.09 -4.37
C TYR A 248 -11.09 3.16 -4.87
N ASN A 249 -11.38 4.13 -4.01
CA ASN A 249 -12.24 5.27 -4.36
C ASN A 249 -11.67 6.08 -5.54
N ARG A 250 -10.33 6.11 -5.68
CA ARG A 250 -9.66 6.79 -6.80
C ARG A 250 -10.11 6.26 -8.17
N TYR A 251 -10.41 4.97 -8.30
CA TYR A 251 -10.89 4.41 -9.58
C TYR A 251 -12.29 4.88 -9.94
N ILE A 252 -13.18 5.05 -8.94
CA ILE A 252 -14.49 5.66 -9.17
C ILE A 252 -14.32 7.11 -9.65
N PHE A 253 -13.47 7.88 -8.94
CA PHE A 253 -13.17 9.25 -9.31
C PHE A 253 -12.61 9.35 -10.73
N VAL A 254 -11.62 8.53 -11.09
CA VAL A 254 -11.01 8.48 -12.43
C VAL A 254 -12.05 8.12 -13.50
N ASN A 255 -12.99 7.22 -13.22
CA ASN A 255 -14.07 6.87 -14.14
C ASN A 255 -15.00 8.08 -14.41
N TYR A 256 -15.37 8.83 -13.36
CA TYR A 256 -16.14 10.08 -13.54
C TYR A 256 -15.32 11.16 -14.23
N TYR A 257 -14.07 11.32 -13.86
CA TYR A 257 -13.16 12.28 -14.46
C TYR A 257 -13.02 12.06 -15.97
N SER A 258 -12.75 10.84 -16.40
CA SER A 258 -12.60 10.49 -17.83
C SER A 258 -13.89 10.70 -18.63
N LYS A 259 -15.06 10.38 -18.03
CA LYS A 259 -16.36 10.50 -18.70
C LYS A 259 -16.86 11.94 -18.84
N TYR A 260 -16.60 12.80 -17.85
CA TYR A 260 -17.21 14.12 -17.75
C TYR A 260 -16.18 15.26 -17.69
N ILE A 261 -15.24 15.22 -16.76
CA ILE A 261 -14.34 16.35 -16.46
C ILE A 261 -13.32 16.56 -17.58
N LYS A 262 -12.75 15.48 -18.11
CA LYS A 262 -11.75 15.53 -19.21
C LYS A 262 -12.31 16.21 -20.47
N LYS A 263 -13.61 16.14 -20.71
CA LYS A 263 -14.27 16.76 -21.87
C LYS A 263 -14.33 18.29 -21.78
N ILE A 264 -14.18 18.86 -20.60
CA ILE A 264 -14.14 20.31 -20.38
C ILE A 264 -12.72 20.80 -20.72
N PRO A 265 -12.55 21.79 -21.60
CA PRO A 265 -11.24 22.35 -21.94
C PRO A 265 -10.45 22.80 -20.70
N PHE A 266 -9.14 22.53 -20.68
CA PHE A 266 -8.27 22.83 -19.55
C PHE A 266 -8.38 24.27 -19.04
N ASN A 267 -8.36 25.26 -19.95
CA ASN A 267 -8.47 26.68 -19.60
C ASN A 267 -9.81 27.00 -18.88
N LEU A 268 -10.87 26.33 -19.26
CA LEU A 268 -12.18 26.51 -18.60
C LEU A 268 -12.19 25.87 -17.22
N ARG A 269 -11.61 24.66 -17.08
CA ARG A 269 -11.46 24.00 -15.78
C ARG A 269 -10.66 24.87 -14.81
N LYS A 270 -9.53 25.45 -15.27
CA LYS A 270 -8.69 26.36 -14.48
C LYS A 270 -9.42 27.64 -14.08
N LYS A 271 -10.23 28.21 -14.97
CA LYS A 271 -11.07 29.39 -14.62
C LYS A 271 -12.09 29.06 -13.55
N ILE A 272 -12.79 27.92 -13.67
CA ILE A 272 -13.79 27.48 -12.71
C ILE A 272 -13.15 27.24 -11.34
N THR A 273 -12.05 26.53 -11.28
CA THR A 273 -11.35 26.23 -10.01
C THR A 273 -10.79 27.49 -9.36
N ASN A 274 -10.27 28.45 -10.13
CA ASN A 274 -9.82 29.75 -9.60
C ASN A 274 -10.96 30.56 -8.99
N ILE A 275 -12.14 30.58 -9.61
CA ILE A 275 -13.33 31.23 -9.05
C ILE A 275 -13.75 30.53 -7.74
N LEU A 276 -13.73 29.20 -7.72
CA LEU A 276 -14.11 28.40 -6.53
C LEU A 276 -13.10 28.51 -5.39
N ARG A 277 -11.80 28.65 -5.69
CA ARG A 277 -10.76 28.94 -4.66
C ARG A 277 -10.87 30.34 -4.09
N GLY A 278 -11.31 31.30 -4.88
CA GLY A 278 -11.50 32.70 -4.49
C GLY A 278 -12.83 32.94 -3.76
N LYS A 279 -13.70 33.74 -4.38
CA LYS A 279 -15.00 34.13 -3.81
C LYS A 279 -15.96 32.96 -3.54
N GLY A 280 -15.79 31.84 -4.25
CA GLY A 280 -16.61 30.63 -4.10
C GLY A 280 -16.18 29.69 -2.97
N LYS A 281 -15.02 29.90 -2.33
CA LYS A 281 -14.46 28.95 -1.34
C LYS A 281 -15.44 28.67 -0.19
N ASN A 282 -16.07 29.68 0.35
CA ASN A 282 -17.04 29.53 1.43
C ASN A 282 -18.31 28.80 0.99
N PHE A 283 -18.77 29.00 -0.24
CA PHE A 283 -19.92 28.30 -0.81
C PHE A 283 -19.58 26.81 -1.07
N VAL A 284 -18.40 26.54 -1.58
CA VAL A 284 -17.93 25.15 -1.78
C VAL A 284 -17.72 24.44 -0.45
N ILE A 285 -17.15 25.09 0.56
CA ILE A 285 -17.06 24.58 1.94
C ILE A 285 -18.47 24.33 2.51
N PHE A 286 -19.41 25.20 2.28
CA PHE A 286 -20.82 25.02 2.69
C PHE A 286 -21.45 23.81 1.98
N LEU A 287 -21.30 23.68 0.67
CA LEU A 287 -21.77 22.50 -0.08
C LEU A 287 -21.10 21.20 0.37
N PHE A 288 -19.79 21.24 0.63
CA PHE A 288 -19.07 20.08 1.17
C PHE A 288 -19.47 19.76 2.61
N LYS A 289 -19.74 20.76 3.43
CA LYS A 289 -20.34 20.53 4.77
C LYS A 289 -21.73 19.92 4.66
N PHE A 290 -22.54 20.34 3.70
CA PHE A 290 -23.86 19.77 3.47
C PHE A 290 -23.78 18.32 2.96
N ILE A 291 -22.81 18.01 2.10
CA ILE A 291 -22.49 16.64 1.64
C ILE A 291 -21.84 15.84 2.78
N ASN A 292 -20.99 16.44 3.61
CA ASN A 292 -20.31 15.80 4.76
C ASN A 292 -21.18 15.68 6.03
N VAL A 293 -22.29 16.38 6.13
CA VAL A 293 -23.36 16.05 7.12
C VAL A 293 -23.89 14.64 6.83
N ILE A 294 -23.81 14.21 5.53
CA ILE A 294 -24.05 12.83 5.13
C ILE A 294 -22.83 11.93 5.39
N ILE A 295 -21.60 12.46 5.53
CA ILE A 295 -20.31 11.75 5.67
C ILE A 295 -19.58 12.04 7.00
N ARG A 296 -20.25 12.42 8.04
CA ARG A 296 -19.81 12.48 9.48
C ARG A 296 -18.36 12.92 9.78
N ASP A 297 -17.79 13.92 9.12
CA ASP A 297 -16.43 14.39 9.44
C ASP A 297 -16.38 15.91 9.63
N ASN A 298 -16.07 16.37 10.88
CA ASN A 298 -16.33 17.75 11.34
C ASN A 298 -15.12 18.70 11.40
N LYS A 299 -13.93 18.33 10.88
CA LYS A 299 -12.73 19.18 11.00
C LYS A 299 -12.56 20.13 9.80
N GLN A 300 -12.65 21.44 10.03
CA GLN A 300 -12.58 22.48 8.98
C GLN A 300 -11.24 22.49 8.19
N THR A 301 -10.13 22.22 8.86
CA THR A 301 -8.80 22.16 8.23
C THR A 301 -8.69 21.02 7.23
N GLU A 302 -9.25 19.87 7.53
CA GLU A 302 -9.26 18.71 6.61
C GLU A 302 -10.11 18.95 5.36
N ILE A 303 -11.20 19.74 5.49
CA ILE A 303 -12.06 20.08 4.34
C ILE A 303 -11.30 20.99 3.37
N ALA A 304 -10.55 21.98 3.85
CA ALA A 304 -9.77 22.88 3.00
C ALA A 304 -8.69 22.12 2.22
N ASP A 305 -7.94 21.24 2.88
CA ASP A 305 -6.89 20.42 2.24
C ASP A 305 -7.47 19.43 1.21
N ARG A 306 -8.62 18.82 1.51
CA ARG A 306 -9.35 17.95 0.57
C ARG A 306 -9.85 18.71 -0.66
N LEU A 307 -10.33 19.94 -0.48
CA LEU A 307 -10.76 20.80 -1.58
C LEU A 307 -9.59 21.22 -2.46
N ASP A 308 -8.47 21.62 -1.89
CA ASP A 308 -7.29 21.98 -2.66
C ASP A 308 -6.75 20.77 -3.46
N LYS A 309 -6.73 19.57 -2.86
CA LYS A 309 -6.42 18.34 -3.57
C LYS A 309 -7.40 18.07 -4.72
N PHE A 310 -8.69 18.26 -4.50
CA PHE A 310 -9.72 18.08 -5.52
C PHE A 310 -9.58 19.09 -6.68
N PHE A 311 -9.30 20.37 -6.38
CA PHE A 311 -9.06 21.37 -7.43
C PHE A 311 -7.82 21.05 -8.26
N ASN A 312 -6.72 20.63 -7.62
CA ASN A 312 -5.52 20.20 -8.31
C ASN A 312 -5.79 19.01 -9.25
N MET A 313 -6.62 18.06 -8.81
CA MET A 313 -7.03 16.93 -9.66
C MET A 313 -7.85 17.40 -10.87
N ILE A 314 -8.79 18.35 -10.70
CA ILE A 314 -9.58 18.92 -11.81
C ILE A 314 -8.67 19.66 -12.79
N GLU A 315 -7.63 20.31 -12.32
CA GLU A 315 -6.63 21.05 -13.13
C GLU A 315 -5.56 20.15 -13.75
N SER A 316 -5.64 18.83 -13.62
CA SER A 316 -4.68 17.95 -14.26
C SER A 316 -4.79 18.02 -15.78
N GLU A 317 -3.64 18.21 -16.45
CA GLU A 317 -3.57 18.31 -17.92
C GLU A 317 -3.59 16.93 -18.59
N ASN A 318 -3.00 15.95 -17.91
CA ASN A 318 -2.84 14.59 -18.42
C ASN A 318 -2.97 13.53 -17.31
N GLU A 319 -2.98 12.26 -17.73
CA GLU A 319 -3.10 11.10 -16.87
C GLU A 319 -2.01 11.01 -15.80
N ASN A 320 -0.80 11.35 -16.18
CA ASN A 320 0.37 11.25 -15.31
C ASN A 320 0.27 12.23 -14.14
N GLN A 321 -0.15 13.46 -14.45
CA GLN A 321 -0.36 14.49 -13.44
C GLN A 321 -1.52 14.10 -12.50
N LEU A 322 -2.62 13.59 -13.05
CA LEU A 322 -3.76 13.12 -12.26
C LEU A 322 -3.35 11.95 -11.34
N TYR A 323 -2.64 10.95 -11.87
CA TYR A 323 -2.15 9.82 -11.08
C TYR A 323 -1.21 10.29 -9.97
N SER A 324 -0.28 11.20 -10.29
CA SER A 324 0.61 11.79 -9.29
C SER A 324 -0.16 12.47 -8.15
N PHE A 325 -1.22 13.25 -8.43
CA PHE A 325 -2.04 13.88 -7.38
C PHE A 325 -2.81 12.85 -6.53
N LEU A 326 -3.27 11.77 -7.14
CA LEU A 326 -4.00 10.71 -6.45
C LEU A 326 -3.09 9.82 -5.58
N SER A 327 -1.82 9.67 -5.98
CA SER A 327 -0.84 8.80 -5.33
C SER A 327 0.02 9.51 -4.29
N LYS A 328 0.09 10.86 -4.32
CA LYS A 328 0.87 11.63 -3.35
C LYS A 328 0.25 11.58 -1.97
N ASN A 329 1.06 11.20 -1.00
CA ASN A 329 0.65 11.26 0.41
C ASN A 329 0.71 12.69 0.95
N ASN A 330 1.56 13.56 0.37
CA ASN A 330 1.76 14.91 0.90
C ASN A 330 2.12 15.94 -0.20
N SER A 331 1.64 17.17 -0.05
CA SER A 331 2.00 18.32 -0.90
C SER A 331 3.13 19.18 -0.32
N SER A 332 3.47 19.02 0.96
CA SER A 332 4.44 19.89 1.67
C SER A 332 5.89 19.41 1.57
N TYR A 333 6.16 18.24 0.95
CA TYR A 333 7.50 17.66 0.86
C TYR A 333 8.51 18.60 0.15
N SER A 334 8.06 19.38 -0.84
CA SER A 334 8.95 20.28 -1.60
C SER A 334 9.48 21.48 -0.77
N LYS A 335 8.82 21.84 0.33
CA LYS A 335 9.25 22.92 1.21
C LYS A 335 10.42 22.55 2.11
N ILE A 336 10.51 21.26 2.45
CA ILE A 336 11.51 20.75 3.40
C ILE A 336 12.80 20.28 2.75
N ILE A 337 12.94 20.46 1.43
CA ILE A 337 14.11 19.98 0.68
C ILE A 337 14.84 21.19 0.10
N ASN A 338 16.13 21.31 0.41
CA ASN A 338 16.99 22.40 -0.08
C ASN A 338 17.41 22.21 -1.55
N GLN A 339 17.50 20.95 -2.02
CA GLN A 339 17.98 20.63 -3.36
C GLN A 339 16.86 19.97 -4.19
N PRO A 340 16.31 20.62 -5.23
CA PRO A 340 15.28 20.03 -6.06
C PRO A 340 15.83 18.82 -6.83
N THR A 341 15.16 17.70 -6.70
CA THR A 341 15.45 16.49 -7.48
C THR A 341 14.39 16.28 -8.55
N LYS A 342 14.77 15.72 -9.69
CA LYS A 342 13.82 15.33 -10.73
C LYS A 342 13.02 14.13 -10.24
N ASP A 343 11.73 14.22 -10.40
CA ASP A 343 10.77 13.21 -9.98
C ASP A 343 10.10 12.59 -11.22
N GLU A 344 10.45 11.37 -11.49
CA GLU A 344 9.82 10.63 -12.58
C GLU A 344 9.39 9.24 -12.05
N LEU A 345 8.08 9.10 -11.73
CA LEU A 345 7.52 7.75 -11.70
C LEU A 345 7.58 7.18 -13.12
N PRO A 346 7.99 5.93 -13.31
CA PRO A 346 7.95 5.29 -14.62
C PRO A 346 6.50 5.20 -15.11
N PHE A 347 6.20 5.89 -16.20
CA PHE A 347 4.87 5.88 -16.81
C PHE A 347 4.82 4.89 -17.97
N SER A 348 3.80 4.03 -17.97
CA SER A 348 3.50 3.22 -19.15
C SER A 348 2.54 3.97 -20.07
N ASN A 349 2.86 4.05 -21.36
CA ASN A 349 1.96 4.59 -22.38
C ASN A 349 1.01 3.48 -22.88
N ASN A 350 0.09 3.01 -22.04
CA ASN A 350 -0.91 2.04 -22.47
C ASN A 350 -2.16 2.77 -22.99
N GLN A 351 -2.75 2.27 -24.08
CA GLN A 351 -3.98 2.82 -24.70
C GLN A 351 -5.27 2.27 -24.05
N SER A 352 -5.21 1.83 -22.79
CA SER A 352 -6.38 1.29 -22.09
C SER A 352 -7.31 2.41 -21.57
N GLU A 353 -8.55 2.05 -21.24
CA GLU A 353 -9.47 3.00 -20.56
C GLU A 353 -8.86 3.44 -19.22
N TRP A 354 -8.97 4.72 -18.89
CA TRP A 354 -8.31 5.33 -17.75
C TRP A 354 -8.45 4.59 -16.40
N PRO A 355 -9.63 4.12 -15.98
CA PRO A 355 -9.72 3.38 -14.73
C PRO A 355 -8.87 2.10 -14.74
N THR A 356 -8.85 1.38 -15.87
CA THR A 356 -8.02 0.17 -16.05
C THR A 356 -6.53 0.50 -16.03
N GLU A 357 -6.12 1.56 -16.72
CA GLU A 357 -4.73 2.04 -16.70
C GLU A 357 -4.28 2.42 -15.30
N PHE A 358 -5.12 3.07 -14.48
CA PHE A 358 -4.79 3.41 -13.10
C PHE A 358 -4.68 2.16 -12.22
N MET A 359 -5.51 1.14 -12.44
CA MET A 359 -5.36 -0.16 -11.78
C MET A 359 -4.04 -0.83 -12.14
N GLU A 360 -3.65 -0.84 -13.43
CA GLU A 360 -2.36 -1.38 -13.89
C GLU A 360 -1.17 -0.64 -13.28
N ARG A 361 -1.24 0.70 -13.17
CA ARG A 361 -0.21 1.51 -12.50
C ARG A 361 -0.11 1.18 -11.02
N ASP A 362 -1.24 1.00 -10.34
CA ASP A 362 -1.26 0.59 -8.95
C ASP A 362 -0.70 -0.82 -8.75
N ILE A 363 -1.03 -1.78 -9.62
CA ILE A 363 -0.44 -3.12 -9.61
C ILE A 363 1.08 -3.06 -9.80
N ASN A 364 1.55 -2.15 -10.68
CA ASN A 364 2.97 -2.07 -11.02
C ASN A 364 3.81 -1.27 -10.02
N ASN A 365 3.19 -0.37 -9.26
CA ASN A 365 3.90 0.50 -8.34
C ASN A 365 3.39 0.35 -6.90
N TYR A 366 2.14 0.76 -6.62
CA TYR A 366 1.60 0.82 -5.27
C TYR A 366 1.50 -0.56 -4.61
N LEU A 367 0.95 -1.56 -5.31
CA LEU A 367 0.86 -2.93 -4.80
C LEU A 367 2.25 -3.50 -4.49
N THR A 368 3.18 -3.40 -5.44
CA THR A 368 4.52 -4.01 -5.30
C THR A 368 5.39 -3.31 -4.26
N ASN A 369 5.35 -1.96 -4.20
CA ASN A 369 6.31 -1.19 -3.41
C ASN A 369 5.74 -0.65 -2.09
N ASP A 370 4.42 -0.68 -1.90
CA ASP A 370 3.76 -0.31 -0.65
C ASP A 370 3.09 -1.53 0.00
N ILE A 371 2.01 -2.05 -0.57
CA ILE A 371 1.17 -3.07 0.08
C ILE A 371 1.95 -4.35 0.39
N LEU A 372 2.65 -4.92 -0.61
CA LEU A 372 3.37 -6.17 -0.44
C LEU A 372 4.62 -6.02 0.45
N VAL A 373 5.32 -4.89 0.35
CA VAL A 373 6.45 -4.58 1.24
C VAL A 373 5.98 -4.49 2.70
N LYS A 374 4.89 -3.77 2.95
CA LYS A 374 4.31 -3.65 4.28
C LYS A 374 4.00 -5.01 4.89
N VAL A 375 3.24 -5.82 4.14
CA VAL A 375 2.77 -7.13 4.62
C VAL A 375 3.95 -8.08 4.86
N ASP A 376 4.85 -8.20 3.89
CA ASP A 376 6.02 -9.09 4.01
C ASP A 376 6.93 -8.68 5.16
N ARG A 377 7.34 -7.40 5.25
CA ARG A 377 8.26 -6.93 6.29
C ARG A 377 7.66 -7.04 7.69
N SER A 378 6.40 -6.64 7.85
CA SER A 378 5.69 -6.75 9.13
C SER A 378 5.56 -8.20 9.60
N ALA A 379 5.23 -9.10 8.68
CA ALA A 379 5.04 -10.52 8.99
C ALA A 379 6.38 -11.24 9.25
N MET A 380 7.36 -11.03 8.39
CA MET A 380 8.68 -11.65 8.53
C MET A 380 9.43 -11.17 9.79
N PHE A 381 9.19 -9.94 10.23
CA PHE A 381 9.72 -9.46 11.53
C PHE A 381 9.23 -10.30 12.73
N SER A 382 8.08 -10.93 12.58
CA SER A 382 7.49 -11.85 13.58
C SER A 382 7.60 -13.32 13.19
N SER A 383 8.44 -13.68 12.21
CA SER A 383 8.58 -15.04 11.68
C SER A 383 7.24 -15.67 11.26
N LEU A 384 6.40 -14.87 10.60
CA LEU A 384 5.11 -15.26 10.03
C LEU A 384 5.20 -15.17 8.50
N GLU A 385 4.84 -16.23 7.79
CA GLU A 385 4.69 -16.22 6.35
C GLU A 385 3.28 -15.73 5.97
N THR A 386 3.21 -14.78 5.06
CA THR A 386 1.95 -14.34 4.45
C THR A 386 1.84 -14.84 3.02
N ARG A 387 0.66 -15.26 2.63
CA ARG A 387 0.31 -15.69 1.28
C ARG A 387 -0.91 -14.92 0.80
N ALA A 388 -0.88 -14.45 -0.45
CA ALA A 388 -1.94 -13.63 -1.04
C ALA A 388 -2.64 -14.36 -2.20
N PRO A 389 -3.75 -15.10 -1.95
CA PRO A 389 -4.43 -15.87 -2.98
C PRO A 389 -4.89 -15.05 -4.20
N TYR A 390 -5.22 -13.78 -4.05
CA TYR A 390 -5.56 -12.91 -5.19
C TYR A 390 -4.41 -12.73 -6.18
N LEU A 391 -3.16 -12.96 -5.78
CA LEU A 391 -1.99 -12.83 -6.64
C LEU A 391 -1.64 -14.11 -7.42
N ASP A 392 -2.53 -15.11 -7.40
CA ASP A 392 -2.42 -16.26 -8.31
C ASP A 392 -2.45 -15.82 -9.77
N GLN A 393 -1.61 -16.48 -10.61
CA GLN A 393 -1.46 -16.09 -12.01
C GLN A 393 -2.75 -16.18 -12.81
N ASN A 394 -3.60 -17.18 -12.55
CA ASN A 394 -4.84 -17.34 -13.28
C ASN A 394 -5.85 -16.24 -12.87
N LEU A 395 -5.87 -15.86 -11.59
CA LEU A 395 -6.68 -14.73 -11.11
C LEU A 395 -6.22 -13.40 -11.68
N ILE A 396 -4.92 -13.15 -11.77
CA ILE A 396 -4.36 -11.96 -12.42
C ILE A 396 -4.76 -11.92 -13.89
N ASN A 397 -4.57 -13.02 -14.63
CA ASN A 397 -4.94 -13.12 -16.04
C ASN A 397 -6.45 -12.92 -16.23
N PHE A 398 -7.28 -13.52 -15.38
CA PHE A 398 -8.72 -13.33 -15.37
C PHE A 398 -9.10 -11.87 -15.10
N SER A 399 -8.48 -11.24 -14.10
CA SER A 399 -8.76 -9.83 -13.79
C SER A 399 -8.44 -8.89 -14.96
N ASN A 400 -7.39 -9.19 -15.75
CA ASN A 400 -6.99 -8.37 -16.89
C ASN A 400 -8.03 -8.39 -18.02
N ILE A 401 -8.75 -9.49 -18.19
CA ILE A 401 -9.80 -9.61 -19.23
C ILE A 401 -11.19 -9.27 -18.70
N LEU A 402 -11.35 -9.14 -17.38
CA LEU A 402 -12.64 -8.85 -16.74
C LEU A 402 -13.13 -7.44 -17.11
N PRO A 403 -14.34 -7.29 -17.68
CA PRO A 403 -14.90 -5.99 -18.04
C PRO A 403 -14.98 -5.03 -16.84
N LEU A 404 -14.68 -3.74 -17.08
CA LEU A 404 -14.63 -2.72 -16.02
C LEU A 404 -15.97 -2.61 -15.24
N ASN A 405 -17.10 -2.79 -15.91
CA ASN A 405 -18.43 -2.76 -15.29
C ASN A 405 -18.68 -3.93 -14.32
N LEU A 406 -17.89 -5.01 -14.39
CA LEU A 406 -17.91 -6.11 -13.41
C LEU A 406 -16.92 -5.85 -12.24
N LYS A 407 -15.95 -4.97 -12.43
CA LYS A 407 -15.10 -4.49 -11.34
C LYS A 407 -15.80 -3.36 -10.57
N ILE A 408 -16.33 -2.36 -11.29
CA ILE A 408 -17.02 -1.18 -10.72
C ILE A 408 -18.36 -0.98 -11.42
N LYS A 409 -19.47 -1.19 -10.69
CA LYS A 409 -20.84 -1.07 -11.21
C LYS A 409 -21.65 -0.11 -10.35
N ASN A 410 -22.21 0.95 -10.93
CA ASN A 410 -23.01 1.95 -10.21
C ASN A 410 -22.32 2.49 -8.95
N SER A 411 -21.05 2.87 -9.07
CA SER A 411 -20.17 3.31 -7.96
C SER A 411 -19.91 2.26 -6.86
N LYS A 412 -20.37 1.02 -7.02
CA LYS A 412 -20.01 -0.10 -6.16
C LYS A 412 -18.66 -0.66 -6.60
N LYS A 413 -17.72 -0.67 -5.68
CA LYS A 413 -16.37 -1.23 -5.83
C LYS A 413 -16.39 -2.74 -5.70
N LYS A 414 -15.44 -3.45 -6.34
CA LYS A 414 -15.31 -4.92 -6.23
C LYS A 414 -16.63 -5.64 -6.50
N TYR A 415 -17.36 -5.17 -7.51
CA TYR A 415 -18.73 -5.61 -7.74
C TYR A 415 -18.83 -7.14 -7.83
N ILE A 416 -18.03 -7.78 -8.68
CA ILE A 416 -18.09 -9.23 -8.87
C ILE A 416 -17.66 -10.02 -7.61
N LEU A 417 -16.68 -9.51 -6.83
CA LEU A 417 -16.29 -10.11 -5.54
C LEU A 417 -17.44 -10.00 -4.52
N SER A 418 -18.14 -8.87 -4.51
CA SER A 418 -19.32 -8.69 -3.66
C SER A 418 -20.45 -9.66 -4.03
N GLU A 419 -20.68 -9.91 -5.32
CA GLU A 419 -21.70 -10.87 -5.77
C GLU A 419 -21.30 -12.32 -5.42
N LEU A 420 -20.03 -12.68 -5.55
CA LEU A 420 -19.53 -13.97 -5.10
C LEU A 420 -19.71 -14.15 -3.59
N LEU A 421 -19.37 -13.12 -2.80
CA LEU A 421 -19.52 -13.17 -1.36
C LEU A 421 -20.98 -13.33 -0.93
N LYS A 422 -21.94 -12.66 -1.59
CA LYS A 422 -23.36 -12.84 -1.36
C LYS A 422 -23.83 -14.27 -1.67
N LYS A 423 -23.25 -14.89 -2.70
CA LYS A 423 -23.53 -16.29 -3.02
C LYS A 423 -23.04 -17.24 -1.94
N LEU A 424 -21.82 -17.01 -1.41
CA LEU A 424 -21.22 -17.89 -0.40
C LEU A 424 -21.77 -17.63 1.02
N LEU A 425 -22.14 -16.39 1.34
CA LEU A 425 -22.68 -15.97 2.64
C LEU A 425 -23.99 -15.16 2.47
N PRO A 426 -25.10 -15.80 2.06
CA PRO A 426 -26.36 -15.09 1.75
C PRO A 426 -26.99 -14.40 2.97
N SER A 427 -26.75 -14.90 4.16
CA SER A 427 -27.29 -14.36 5.42
C SER A 427 -26.57 -13.11 5.91
N TYR A 428 -25.48 -12.72 5.28
CA TYR A 428 -24.65 -11.63 5.74
C TYR A 428 -24.89 -10.33 4.97
N ASN A 429 -25.16 -9.25 5.70
CA ASN A 429 -25.33 -7.91 5.11
C ASN A 429 -23.98 -7.16 5.07
N PHE A 430 -23.47 -6.91 3.88
CA PHE A 430 -22.17 -6.25 3.62
C PHE A 430 -22.24 -4.71 3.54
N ASN A 431 -23.33 -4.07 3.98
CA ASN A 431 -23.54 -2.62 3.89
C ASN A 431 -22.87 -1.84 5.03
N TYR A 432 -21.66 -2.24 5.44
CA TYR A 432 -20.90 -1.49 6.45
C TYR A 432 -19.82 -0.63 5.77
N PRO A 433 -19.68 0.64 6.21
CA PRO A 433 -18.61 1.47 5.72
C PRO A 433 -17.27 0.89 6.18
N LYS A 434 -16.38 0.56 5.23
CA LYS A 434 -15.00 0.15 5.53
C LYS A 434 -14.29 1.34 6.19
N LYS A 435 -13.75 1.14 7.38
CA LYS A 435 -12.83 2.06 8.06
C LYS A 435 -11.42 1.68 7.64
N GLY A 436 -10.50 2.57 7.46
CA GLY A 436 -9.14 2.21 7.04
C GLY A 436 -8.39 1.47 8.17
N PHE A 437 -7.50 0.55 7.81
CA PHE A 437 -6.60 -0.15 8.73
C PHE A 437 -5.38 0.74 9.07
N SER A 438 -5.65 1.98 9.56
CA SER A 438 -4.63 2.98 9.86
C SER A 438 -4.79 3.51 11.27
N ILE A 439 -3.66 3.90 11.89
CA ILE A 439 -3.66 4.55 13.21
C ILE A 439 -3.98 6.04 13.08
N PRO A 440 -4.51 6.68 14.15
CA PRO A 440 -4.84 8.09 14.18
C PRO A 440 -3.56 8.96 14.34
N LEU A 441 -2.73 9.05 13.29
CA LEU A 441 -1.44 9.77 13.32
C LEU A 441 -1.59 11.22 13.80
N ASP A 442 -2.64 11.94 13.37
CA ASP A 442 -2.90 13.32 13.80
C ASP A 442 -2.99 13.43 15.32
N HIS A 443 -3.75 12.53 15.94
CA HIS A 443 -3.92 12.52 17.39
C HIS A 443 -2.63 12.12 18.13
N LEU A 444 -1.99 11.04 17.66
CA LEU A 444 -0.76 10.52 18.29
C LEU A 444 0.36 11.57 18.30
N MET A 445 0.57 12.28 17.19
CA MET A 445 1.62 13.29 17.09
C MET A 445 1.35 14.56 17.93
N LYS A 446 0.09 14.84 18.24
CA LYS A 446 -0.28 15.96 19.12
C LYS A 446 -0.19 15.61 20.59
N ASN A 447 -0.26 14.32 20.94
CA ASN A 447 -0.32 13.84 22.32
C ASN A 447 0.87 12.89 22.62
N GLU A 448 0.68 11.60 22.46
CA GLU A 448 1.60 10.57 22.95
C GLU A 448 2.99 10.64 22.31
N LEU A 449 3.07 10.97 21.03
CA LEU A 449 4.33 11.06 20.28
C LEU A 449 4.88 12.50 20.17
N LYS A 450 4.29 13.47 20.84
CA LYS A 450 4.67 14.89 20.71
C LYS A 450 6.15 15.11 21.03
N ASP A 451 6.56 14.73 22.23
CA ASP A 451 7.94 14.97 22.71
C ASP A 451 8.96 14.11 21.94
N PHE A 452 8.62 12.88 21.64
CA PHE A 452 9.44 12.02 20.78
C PHE A 452 9.66 12.66 19.40
N THR A 453 8.59 13.12 18.77
CA THR A 453 8.66 13.78 17.45
C THR A 453 9.51 15.04 17.52
N PHE A 454 9.27 15.90 18.51
CA PHE A 454 10.02 17.15 18.65
C PHE A 454 11.51 16.91 18.86
N ASN A 455 11.89 15.99 19.74
CA ASN A 455 13.28 15.66 20.02
C ASN A 455 13.96 15.05 18.78
N LEU A 456 13.27 14.17 18.05
CA LEU A 456 13.81 13.55 16.85
C LEU A 456 14.02 14.59 15.72
N LEU A 457 13.03 15.46 15.47
CA LEU A 457 13.11 16.51 14.46
C LEU A 457 14.10 17.62 14.84
N GLY A 458 14.37 17.82 16.13
CA GLY A 458 15.30 18.84 16.63
C GLY A 458 16.78 18.44 16.55
N ASN A 459 17.12 17.20 16.27
CA ASN A 459 18.49 16.70 16.28
C ASN A 459 19.31 17.21 15.08
N ASP A 460 20.31 18.07 15.34
CA ASP A 460 21.17 18.70 14.32
C ASP A 460 21.95 17.69 13.47
N GLU A 461 22.25 16.51 14.00
CA GLU A 461 23.01 15.47 13.29
C GLU A 461 22.33 15.08 11.96
N PHE A 462 20.99 15.14 11.90
CA PHE A 462 20.22 14.74 10.72
C PHE A 462 20.21 15.76 9.59
N TYR A 463 20.79 16.94 9.79
CA TYR A 463 20.80 18.05 8.82
C TYR A 463 22.20 18.38 8.30
N LYS A 464 23.24 17.67 8.73
CA LYS A 464 24.64 17.93 8.32
C LYS A 464 24.89 17.79 6.82
N ASP A 465 24.06 17.02 6.13
CA ASP A 465 24.15 16.80 4.67
C ASP A 465 23.47 17.90 3.82
N ASP A 466 22.87 18.91 4.49
CA ASP A 466 22.16 20.04 3.87
C ASP A 466 21.09 19.64 2.82
N PHE A 467 20.58 18.41 2.90
CA PHE A 467 19.48 17.98 2.02
C PHE A 467 18.12 18.44 2.55
N LEU A 468 17.91 18.40 3.85
CA LEU A 468 16.66 18.78 4.52
C LEU A 468 16.79 20.15 5.19
N ASN A 469 15.72 20.94 5.11
CA ASN A 469 15.61 22.25 5.77
C ASN A 469 15.01 22.08 7.16
N LYS A 470 15.85 22.25 8.19
CA LYS A 470 15.44 22.10 9.59
C LYS A 470 14.34 23.08 10.00
N ASP A 471 14.49 24.36 9.65
CA ASP A 471 13.57 25.43 10.06
C ASP A 471 12.16 25.17 9.50
N GLU A 472 12.08 24.80 8.23
CA GLU A 472 10.82 24.44 7.59
C GLU A 472 10.18 23.19 8.22
N ILE A 473 10.98 22.19 8.60
CA ILE A 473 10.50 20.97 9.28
C ILE A 473 9.94 21.29 10.66
N ILE A 474 10.64 22.10 11.46
CA ILE A 474 10.16 22.56 12.76
C ILE A 474 8.90 23.41 12.62
N ASN A 475 8.84 24.27 11.59
CA ASN A 475 7.65 25.05 11.30
C ASN A 475 6.42 24.17 10.98
N LEU A 476 6.60 23.13 10.14
CA LEU A 476 5.53 22.15 9.85
C LEU A 476 5.03 21.44 11.13
N PHE A 477 5.94 21.10 12.05
CA PHE A 477 5.56 20.52 13.34
C PHE A 477 4.75 21.50 14.19
N LEU A 478 5.19 22.75 14.30
CA LEU A 478 4.47 23.78 15.06
C LEU A 478 3.10 24.11 14.46
N GLU A 479 2.98 24.19 13.13
CA GLU A 479 1.69 24.34 12.45
C GLU A 479 0.73 23.20 12.79
N HIS A 480 1.25 21.96 12.83
CA HIS A 480 0.47 20.77 13.19
C HIS A 480 0.00 20.80 14.64
N GLN A 481 0.90 21.12 15.58
CA GLN A 481 0.60 21.24 17.01
C GLN A 481 -0.48 22.31 17.27
N ASN A 482 -0.39 23.44 16.58
CA ASN A 482 -1.32 24.58 16.74
C ASN A 482 -2.62 24.43 15.91
N ASN A 483 -2.89 23.28 15.33
CA ASN A 483 -4.07 23.01 14.48
C ASN A 483 -4.22 23.97 13.26
N LYS A 484 -3.13 24.60 12.82
CA LYS A 484 -3.14 25.46 11.63
C LYS A 484 -3.24 24.63 10.34
N LYS A 485 -2.55 23.48 10.31
CA LYS A 485 -2.55 22.55 9.19
C LYS A 485 -2.31 21.12 9.68
N ASN A 486 -2.97 20.14 9.07
CA ASN A 486 -2.67 18.75 9.34
C ASN A 486 -1.45 18.31 8.53
N ASN A 487 -0.29 18.26 9.17
CA ASN A 487 0.99 17.83 8.59
C ASN A 487 1.37 16.39 9.03
N SER A 488 0.44 15.61 9.60
CA SER A 488 0.74 14.29 10.18
C SER A 488 1.46 13.33 9.23
N HIS A 489 1.08 13.28 7.97
CA HIS A 489 1.71 12.38 7.00
C HIS A 489 3.18 12.73 6.69
N ILE A 490 3.53 14.02 6.51
CA ILE A 490 4.93 14.39 6.25
C ILE A 490 5.77 14.23 7.51
N LEU A 491 5.23 14.57 8.67
CA LEU A 491 5.89 14.34 9.95
C LEU A 491 6.14 12.86 10.18
N TRP A 492 5.20 12.01 9.79
CA TRP A 492 5.36 10.56 9.86
C TRP A 492 6.50 10.06 8.95
N ASN A 493 6.58 10.56 7.72
CA ASN A 493 7.69 10.23 6.83
C ASN A 493 9.04 10.62 7.46
N LEU A 494 9.11 11.81 8.07
CA LEU A 494 10.34 12.28 8.74
C LEU A 494 10.68 11.45 9.98
N ILE A 495 9.71 11.09 10.81
CA ILE A 495 9.91 10.20 11.97
C ILE A 495 10.51 8.87 11.50
N VAL A 496 9.93 8.25 10.49
CA VAL A 496 10.42 6.98 9.96
C VAL A 496 11.83 7.12 9.39
N TYR A 497 12.11 8.17 8.62
CA TYR A 497 13.44 8.40 8.05
C TYR A 497 14.51 8.65 9.12
N PHE A 498 14.22 9.52 10.09
CA PHE A 498 15.19 9.82 11.15
C PHE A 498 15.39 8.66 12.13
N SER A 499 14.33 7.89 12.42
CA SER A 499 14.47 6.65 13.21
C SER A 499 15.35 5.62 12.48
N TRP A 500 15.24 5.53 11.15
CA TRP A 500 16.12 4.69 10.34
C TRP A 500 17.57 5.20 10.36
N ARG A 501 17.80 6.52 10.17
CA ARG A 501 19.15 7.12 10.28
C ARG A 501 19.77 6.87 11.64
N GLN A 502 19.02 7.09 12.72
CA GLN A 502 19.46 6.87 14.09
C GLN A 502 19.87 5.40 14.32
N LYS A 503 19.08 4.46 13.83
CA LYS A 503 19.33 3.02 13.97
C LYS A 503 20.63 2.59 13.31
N TYR A 504 20.90 3.09 12.12
CA TYR A 504 22.08 2.69 11.32
C TYR A 504 23.24 3.69 11.43
N LYS A 505 23.14 4.69 12.31
CA LYS A 505 24.21 5.68 12.61
C LYS A 505 24.72 6.42 11.37
N ILE A 506 23.78 6.94 10.56
CA ILE A 506 24.06 7.64 9.31
C ILE A 506 24.00 9.14 9.53
#